data_3d4515b61cdea79c510bb3704d830aa9
#
_entry.id   3d4515b61cdea79c510bb3704d830aa9
#
_cell.length_a   1.000
_cell.length_b   1.000
_cell.length_c   1.000
_cell.angle_alpha   90.00
_cell.angle_beta   90.00
_cell.angle_gamma   90.00
#
_symmetry.space_group_name_H-M   'P 1'
#
loop_
_entity.id
_entity.type
_entity.pdbx_description
1 polymer ?
#
loop_
_entity_poly.entity_id
_entity_poly.type
_entity_poly.pdbx_seq_one_letter_code
_entity_poly.pdbx_strand_id
1 'polypeptide(L)'
;MSDQIYFFDTTLRDGEQCPGASMNLREKLEVARQMERLGMDVIEAGFPCISDGDFEAVHTIAREIKKCRIAGLARCVKADIEAAARALEPAGERARIHIFLATSKLHMQFKLKKAESEILRMAAEGVSLSLIHI
;
A
#
# COMPACT_ATOMS: atom_id res chain seq x y z
N MET A 1 11.31 15.98 -24.28
CA MET A 1 10.45 15.67 -23.10
C MET A 1 11.40 15.51 -21.92
N SER A 2 11.19 16.23 -20.82
CA SER A 2 12.00 16.04 -19.61
C SER A 2 11.52 14.77 -18.94
N ASP A 3 12.41 13.85 -18.59
CA ASP A 3 12.10 12.67 -17.81
C ASP A 3 11.67 13.12 -16.40
N GLN A 4 10.47 12.74 -15.97
CA GLN A 4 9.96 13.02 -14.64
C GLN A 4 10.22 11.81 -13.73
N ILE A 5 10.87 12.07 -12.59
CA ILE A 5 11.11 11.05 -11.56
C ILE A 5 10.08 11.25 -10.46
N TYR A 6 9.50 10.14 -9.99
CA TYR A 6 8.57 10.11 -8.85
C TYR A 6 9.21 9.37 -7.68
N PHE A 7 9.07 9.93 -6.48
CA PHE A 7 9.55 9.31 -5.24
C PHE A 7 8.42 8.57 -4.56
N PHE A 8 8.62 7.27 -4.34
CA PHE A 8 7.72 6.39 -3.61
C PHE A 8 8.38 5.99 -2.28
N ASP A 9 7.87 6.52 -1.17
CA ASP A 9 8.40 6.28 0.16
C ASP A 9 7.67 5.15 0.87
N THR A 10 8.41 4.21 1.46
CA THR A 10 7.87 3.04 2.17
C THR A 10 8.22 3.02 3.66
N THR A 11 8.68 4.13 4.22
CA THR A 11 9.10 4.22 5.63
C THR A 11 8.00 3.79 6.58
N LEU A 12 6.76 4.21 6.34
CA LEU A 12 5.60 3.92 7.19
C LEU A 12 5.04 2.50 7.03
N ARG A 13 5.57 1.71 6.10
CA ARG A 13 5.19 0.30 5.93
C ARG A 13 6.40 -0.61 6.06
N ASP A 14 7.35 -0.56 5.12
CA ASP A 14 8.54 -1.42 5.11
C ASP A 14 9.52 -1.04 6.21
N GLY A 15 9.69 0.26 6.43
CA GLY A 15 10.57 0.80 7.47
C GLY A 15 10.18 0.34 8.89
N GLU A 16 8.90 0.18 9.18
CA GLU A 16 8.41 -0.32 10.47
C GLU A 16 8.73 -1.80 10.74
N GLN A 17 9.10 -2.57 9.73
CA GLN A 17 9.52 -3.96 9.90
C GLN A 17 10.92 -4.07 10.53
N CYS A 18 11.66 -2.97 10.61
CA CYS A 18 12.92 -2.92 11.34
C CYS A 18 12.65 -3.04 12.85
N PRO A 19 13.38 -3.93 13.58
CA PRO A 19 13.24 -4.05 15.03
C PRO A 19 13.45 -2.70 15.73
N GLY A 20 12.46 -2.30 16.55
CA GLY A 20 12.48 -1.03 17.29
C GLY A 20 11.97 0.19 16.52
N ALA A 21 11.58 0.03 15.26
CA ALA A 21 11.06 1.12 14.43
C ALA A 21 9.52 1.22 14.41
N SER A 22 8.81 0.41 15.21
CA SER A 22 7.35 0.48 15.30
C SER A 22 6.88 1.83 15.81
N MET A 23 5.90 2.40 15.13
CA MET A 23 5.35 3.72 15.42
C MET A 23 3.87 3.61 15.82
N ASN A 24 3.45 4.44 16.79
CA ASN A 24 2.03 4.63 17.04
C ASN A 24 1.39 5.56 15.97
N LEU A 25 0.06 5.64 15.96
CA LEU A 25 -0.70 6.44 14.98
C LEU A 25 -0.23 7.90 14.92
N ARG A 26 0.03 8.52 16.07
CA ARG A 26 0.47 9.92 16.14
C ARG A 26 1.84 10.11 15.48
N GLU A 27 2.77 9.22 15.80
CA GLU A 27 4.12 9.23 15.21
C GLU A 27 4.08 9.01 13.70
N LYS A 28 3.29 8.04 13.22
CA LYS A 28 3.07 7.82 11.78
C LYS A 28 2.55 9.07 11.10
N LEU A 29 1.58 9.76 11.70
CA LEU A 29 1.01 10.96 11.12
C LEU A 29 2.01 12.12 11.09
N GLU A 30 2.84 12.27 12.12
CA GLU A 30 3.91 13.29 12.14
C GLU A 30 4.94 13.02 11.04
N VAL A 31 5.38 11.78 10.88
CA VAL A 31 6.29 11.37 9.80
C VAL A 31 5.65 11.63 8.43
N ALA A 32 4.39 11.23 8.21
CA ALA A 32 3.67 11.48 6.95
C ALA A 32 3.61 12.98 6.61
N ARG A 33 3.37 13.85 7.60
CA ARG A 33 3.39 15.31 7.42
C ARG A 33 4.77 15.84 7.03
N GLN A 34 5.84 15.27 7.58
CA GLN A 34 7.20 15.66 7.19
C GLN A 34 7.52 15.19 5.76
N MET A 35 7.10 14.00 5.36
CA MET A 35 7.24 13.51 3.99
C MET A 35 6.47 14.40 2.98
N GLU A 36 5.26 14.82 3.33
CA GLU A 36 4.49 15.77 2.54
C GLU A 36 5.23 17.11 2.38
N ARG A 37 5.83 17.64 3.45
CA ARG A 37 6.64 18.86 3.40
C ARG A 37 7.91 18.69 2.56
N LEU A 38 8.51 17.51 2.61
CA LEU A 38 9.69 17.16 1.81
C LEU A 38 9.35 17.04 0.31
N GLY A 39 8.07 16.93 -0.03
CA GLY A 39 7.63 16.84 -1.42
C GLY A 39 7.64 15.43 -1.99
N MET A 40 7.44 14.41 -1.16
CA MET A 40 7.25 13.03 -1.64
C MET A 40 6.03 12.95 -2.54
N ASP A 41 6.15 12.20 -3.65
CA ASP A 41 5.04 12.00 -4.58
C ASP A 41 4.03 10.99 -4.07
N VAL A 42 4.52 9.89 -3.48
CA VAL A 42 3.72 8.80 -2.94
C VAL A 42 4.25 8.37 -1.57
N ILE A 43 3.36 8.21 -0.60
CA ILE A 43 3.65 7.67 0.73
C ILE A 43 2.90 6.35 0.88
N GLU A 44 3.61 5.24 1.07
CA GLU A 44 3.00 3.96 1.44
C GLU A 44 2.75 3.93 2.95
N ALA A 45 1.50 4.15 3.31
CA ALA A 45 1.10 4.43 4.69
C ALA A 45 0.97 3.19 5.59
N GLY A 46 0.87 2.00 5.00
CA GLY A 46 0.74 0.75 5.76
C GLY A 46 0.10 -0.38 4.97
N PHE A 47 -0.32 -1.43 5.70
CA PHE A 47 -0.97 -2.62 5.15
C PHE A 47 -2.34 -2.85 5.82
N PRO A 48 -3.41 -2.25 5.31
CA PRO A 48 -4.71 -2.14 6.01
C PRO A 48 -5.37 -3.47 6.40
N CYS A 49 -5.07 -4.56 5.70
CA CYS A 49 -5.67 -5.86 5.97
C CYS A 49 -5.02 -6.62 7.15
N ILE A 50 -3.88 -6.17 7.69
CA ILE A 50 -3.16 -6.92 8.72
C ILE A 50 -3.80 -6.76 10.09
N SER A 51 -4.22 -5.53 10.44
CA SER A 51 -4.83 -5.22 11.73
C SER A 51 -5.73 -3.99 11.66
N ASP A 52 -6.62 -3.86 12.64
CA ASP A 52 -7.46 -2.66 12.79
C ASP A 52 -6.61 -1.41 12.98
N GLY A 53 -5.48 -1.53 13.69
CA GLY A 53 -4.54 -0.43 13.89
C GLY A 53 -3.87 0.04 12.60
N ASP A 54 -3.47 -0.89 11.73
CA ASP A 54 -2.94 -0.55 10.40
C ASP A 54 -4.01 0.07 9.50
N PHE A 55 -5.24 -0.45 9.55
CA PHE A 55 -6.36 0.13 8.83
C PHE A 55 -6.59 1.58 9.26
N GLU A 56 -6.69 1.84 10.57
CA GLU A 56 -6.92 3.17 11.14
C GLU A 56 -5.78 4.15 10.80
N ALA A 57 -4.53 3.66 10.82
CA ALA A 57 -3.38 4.47 10.47
C ALA A 57 -3.43 4.91 9.00
N VAL A 58 -3.65 3.99 8.07
CA VAL A 58 -3.78 4.31 6.64
C VAL A 58 -4.96 5.25 6.40
N HIS A 59 -6.11 4.98 7.01
CA HIS A 59 -7.32 5.80 6.88
C HIS A 59 -7.10 7.24 7.38
N THR A 60 -6.46 7.38 8.55
CA THR A 60 -6.15 8.70 9.12
C THR A 60 -5.14 9.46 8.25
N ILE A 61 -4.07 8.82 7.78
CA ILE A 61 -3.09 9.45 6.90
C ILE A 61 -3.75 9.87 5.58
N ALA A 62 -4.58 9.00 4.98
CA ALA A 62 -5.33 9.30 3.76
C ALA A 62 -6.23 10.53 3.90
N ARG A 63 -6.83 10.71 5.08
CA ARG A 63 -7.68 11.86 5.42
C ARG A 63 -6.87 13.14 5.66
N GLU A 64 -5.74 13.05 6.36
CA GLU A 64 -5.00 14.23 6.83
C GLU A 64 -4.02 14.80 5.80
N ILE A 65 -3.32 13.93 5.04
CA ILE A 65 -2.34 14.32 4.03
C ILE A 65 -3.07 14.76 2.75
N LYS A 66 -2.70 15.88 2.16
CA LYS A 66 -3.45 16.51 1.05
C LYS A 66 -2.69 16.65 -0.27
N LYS A 67 -1.34 16.69 -0.22
CA LYS A 67 -0.52 16.97 -1.40
C LYS A 67 0.09 15.72 -2.02
N CYS A 68 0.38 14.70 -1.21
CA CYS A 68 0.94 13.44 -1.68
C CYS A 68 -0.15 12.44 -2.09
N ARG A 69 0.19 11.51 -2.96
CA ARG A 69 -0.59 10.28 -3.14
C ARG A 69 -0.36 9.36 -1.96
N ILE A 70 -1.42 8.69 -1.51
CA ILE A 70 -1.32 7.74 -0.40
C ILE A 70 -1.53 6.34 -0.93
N ALA A 71 -0.55 5.46 -0.66
CA ALA A 71 -0.62 4.07 -1.03
C ALA A 71 -0.89 3.19 0.19
N GLY A 72 -1.70 2.15 -0.01
CA GLY A 72 -1.90 1.06 0.92
C GLY A 72 -1.46 -0.24 0.26
N LEU A 73 -0.67 -1.06 0.98
CA LEU A 73 -0.23 -2.36 0.49
C LEU A 73 -1.38 -3.37 0.55
N ALA A 74 -1.46 -4.24 -0.46
CA ALA A 74 -2.42 -5.33 -0.53
C ALA A 74 -1.80 -6.55 -1.21
N ARG A 75 -2.03 -7.75 -0.67
CA ARG A 75 -1.79 -8.97 -1.44
C ARG A 75 -2.79 -9.02 -2.59
N CYS A 76 -2.47 -9.79 -3.61
CA CYS A 76 -3.32 -9.97 -4.78
C CYS A 76 -4.52 -10.90 -4.47
N VAL A 77 -5.29 -10.55 -3.43
CA VAL A 77 -6.52 -11.22 -2.98
C VAL A 77 -7.60 -10.19 -2.68
N LYS A 78 -8.85 -10.55 -2.97
CA LYS A 78 -9.99 -9.64 -2.89
C LYS A 78 -10.12 -8.93 -1.53
N ALA A 79 -10.02 -9.65 -0.43
CA ALA A 79 -10.18 -9.09 0.91
C ALA A 79 -9.15 -7.99 1.22
N ASP A 80 -7.89 -8.18 0.83
CA ASP A 80 -6.83 -7.18 1.04
C ASP A 80 -7.06 -5.92 0.20
N ILE A 81 -7.44 -6.11 -1.07
CA ILE A 81 -7.70 -5.01 -2.01
C ILE A 81 -8.89 -4.18 -1.53
N GLU A 82 -9.97 -4.83 -1.08
CA GLU A 82 -11.14 -4.15 -0.54
C GLU A 82 -10.84 -3.43 0.79
N ALA A 83 -10.00 -4.01 1.65
CA ALA A 83 -9.55 -3.34 2.87
C ALA A 83 -8.71 -2.09 2.55
N ALA A 84 -7.78 -2.21 1.60
CA ALA A 84 -6.98 -1.07 1.16
C ALA A 84 -7.85 0.02 0.52
N ALA A 85 -8.81 -0.34 -0.31
CA ALA A 85 -9.76 0.59 -0.91
C ALA A 85 -10.54 1.40 0.14
N ARG A 86 -11.12 0.72 1.14
CA ARG A 86 -11.84 1.39 2.24
C ARG A 86 -10.93 2.29 3.07
N ALA A 87 -9.72 1.83 3.39
CA ALA A 87 -8.77 2.65 4.18
C ALA A 87 -8.31 3.89 3.42
N LEU A 88 -8.23 3.83 2.10
CA LEU A 88 -7.78 4.92 1.23
C LEU A 88 -8.90 5.85 0.75
N GLU A 89 -10.17 5.53 1.01
CA GLU A 89 -11.34 6.31 0.57
C GLU A 89 -11.18 7.82 0.80
N PRO A 90 -10.68 8.30 1.97
CA PRO A 90 -10.54 9.74 2.21
C PRO A 90 -9.50 10.45 1.31
N ALA A 91 -8.61 9.71 0.66
CA ALA A 91 -7.64 10.28 -0.27
C ALA A 91 -8.25 10.62 -1.63
N GLY A 92 -9.39 10.01 -2.02
CA GLY A 92 -10.04 10.22 -3.32
C GLY A 92 -9.08 9.92 -4.47
N GLU A 93 -8.93 10.85 -5.42
CA GLU A 93 -8.05 10.69 -6.60
C GLU A 93 -6.55 10.50 -6.26
N ARG A 94 -6.15 10.79 -5.03
CA ARG A 94 -4.79 10.57 -4.54
C ARG A 94 -4.55 9.15 -4.02
N ALA A 95 -5.60 8.32 -3.90
CA ALA A 95 -5.50 6.95 -3.45
C ALA A 95 -4.70 6.08 -4.44
N ARG A 96 -3.91 5.16 -3.90
CA ARG A 96 -3.20 4.12 -4.68
C ARG A 96 -3.27 2.81 -3.93
N ILE A 97 -3.66 1.74 -4.60
CA ILE A 97 -3.54 0.39 -4.05
C ILE A 97 -2.28 -0.24 -4.62
N HIS A 98 -1.32 -0.50 -3.75
CA HIS A 98 -0.08 -1.18 -4.12
C HIS A 98 -0.27 -2.69 -3.96
N ILE A 99 -0.50 -3.39 -5.07
CA ILE A 99 -0.65 -4.85 -5.07
C ILE A 99 0.69 -5.53 -5.29
N PHE A 100 0.91 -6.63 -4.56
CA PHE A 100 2.05 -7.49 -4.81
C PHE A 100 1.65 -8.96 -4.87
N LEU A 101 2.41 -9.73 -5.63
CA LEU A 101 2.26 -11.17 -5.79
C LEU A 101 3.62 -11.83 -5.89
N ALA A 102 3.84 -12.91 -5.12
CA ALA A 102 5.08 -13.65 -5.17
C ALA A 102 5.16 -14.51 -6.45
N THR A 103 6.21 -14.32 -7.23
CA THR A 103 6.40 -14.97 -8.54
C THR A 103 7.61 -15.90 -8.61
N SER A 104 8.40 -16.03 -7.53
CA SER A 104 9.51 -16.98 -7.51
C SER A 104 9.01 -18.42 -7.53
N LYS A 105 9.71 -19.31 -8.22
CA LYS A 105 9.37 -20.74 -8.29
C LYS A 105 9.20 -21.34 -6.89
N LEU A 106 10.07 -20.98 -5.95
CA LEU A 106 9.99 -21.42 -4.55
C LEU A 106 8.67 -20.99 -3.90
N HIS A 107 8.29 -19.73 -4.01
CA HIS A 107 7.04 -19.23 -3.44
C HIS A 107 5.80 -19.80 -4.12
N MET A 108 5.82 -19.94 -5.44
CA MET A 108 4.71 -20.55 -6.18
C MET A 108 4.49 -22.00 -5.73
N GLN A 109 5.56 -22.78 -5.58
CA GLN A 109 5.49 -24.19 -5.24
C GLN A 109 5.15 -24.44 -3.76
N PHE A 110 5.80 -23.73 -2.83
CA PHE A 110 5.71 -24.05 -1.41
C PHE A 110 4.80 -23.13 -0.60
N LYS A 111 4.66 -21.85 -0.99
CA LYS A 111 3.84 -20.86 -0.27
C LYS A 111 2.45 -20.75 -0.88
N LEU A 112 2.35 -20.51 -2.18
CA LEU A 112 1.07 -20.31 -2.87
C LEU A 112 0.46 -21.62 -3.33
N LYS A 113 1.27 -22.64 -3.61
CA LYS A 113 0.86 -23.98 -4.13
C LYS A 113 0.03 -23.83 -5.40
N LYS A 114 0.47 -23.00 -6.33
CA LYS A 114 -0.21 -22.62 -7.55
C LYS A 114 0.70 -22.73 -8.77
N ALA A 115 0.10 -23.11 -9.90
CA ALA A 115 0.77 -23.11 -11.20
C ALA A 115 1.02 -21.67 -11.69
N GLU A 116 2.00 -21.49 -12.55
CA GLU A 116 2.37 -20.19 -13.13
C GLU A 116 1.19 -19.52 -13.84
N SER A 117 0.40 -20.28 -14.61
CA SER A 117 -0.81 -19.77 -15.29
C SER A 117 -1.86 -19.23 -14.30
N GLU A 118 -1.98 -19.85 -13.14
CA GLU A 118 -2.89 -19.39 -12.09
C GLU A 118 -2.38 -18.12 -11.42
N ILE A 119 -1.05 -18.00 -11.22
CA ILE A 119 -0.41 -16.78 -10.71
C ILE A 119 -0.61 -15.61 -11.67
N LEU A 120 -0.44 -15.81 -12.97
CA LEU A 120 -0.71 -14.78 -13.99
C LEU A 120 -2.17 -14.32 -13.97
N ARG A 121 -3.12 -15.29 -13.86
CA ARG A 121 -4.54 -14.96 -13.73
C ARG A 121 -4.82 -14.15 -12.48
N MET A 122 -4.28 -14.55 -11.33
CA MET A 122 -4.42 -13.80 -10.06
C MET A 122 -3.89 -12.37 -10.18
N ALA A 123 -2.75 -12.18 -10.85
CA ALA A 123 -2.20 -10.85 -11.08
C ALA A 123 -3.17 -9.97 -11.89
N ALA A 124 -3.68 -10.49 -13.00
CA ALA A 124 -4.63 -9.76 -13.85
C ALA A 124 -5.95 -9.43 -13.11
N GLU A 125 -6.51 -10.40 -12.39
CA GLU A 125 -7.74 -10.22 -11.60
C GLU A 125 -7.53 -9.18 -10.48
N GLY A 126 -6.39 -9.25 -9.77
CA GLY A 126 -6.06 -8.31 -8.70
C GLY A 126 -5.90 -6.88 -9.20
N VAL A 127 -5.20 -6.68 -10.31
CA VAL A 127 -5.07 -5.35 -10.95
C VAL A 127 -6.45 -4.84 -11.38
N SER A 128 -7.25 -5.65 -12.06
CA SER A 128 -8.59 -5.26 -12.50
C SER A 128 -9.48 -4.85 -11.32
N LEU A 129 -9.43 -5.60 -10.23
CA LEU A 129 -10.21 -5.28 -9.02
C LEU A 129 -9.72 -3.98 -8.37
N SER A 130 -8.41 -3.77 -8.27
CA SER A 130 -7.87 -2.53 -7.68
C SER A 130 -8.29 -1.28 -8.46
N LEU A 131 -8.37 -1.37 -9.78
CA LEU A 131 -8.79 -0.26 -10.64
C LEU A 131 -10.29 0.10 -10.51
N ILE A 132 -11.13 -0.82 -10.02
CA ILE A 132 -12.55 -0.52 -9.75
C ILE A 132 -12.69 0.45 -8.57
N HIS A 133 -11.74 0.42 -7.64
CA HIS A 133 -11.80 1.17 -6.38
C HIS A 133 -11.02 2.50 -6.40
N ILE A 134 -10.30 2.78 -7.48
CA ILE A 134 -9.46 4.00 -7.59
C ILE A 134 -9.90 4.87 -8.78
#